data_353ddffd9bbae92772b0c476dc9a371f
#
_entry.id   353ddffd9bbae92772b0c476dc9a371f
#
_cell.length_a   1.000
_cell.length_b   1.000
_cell.length_c   1.000
_cell.angle_alpha   90.00
_cell.angle_beta   90.00
_cell.angle_gamma   90.00
#
_symmetry.space_group_name_H-M   'P 1'
#
loop_
_entity.id
_entity.type
_entity.pdbx_description
1 polymer ?
#
loop_
_entity_poly.entity_id
_entity_poly.type
_entity_poly.pdbx_seq_one_letter_code
_entity_poly.pdbx_strand_id
1 'polypeptide(L)'
;MLPRIVRLRHNLVGLAFPLMKLLPAEFIIRKALESGALAPGSLIAETTSGTFGLALAIVARLRGHPLTLVSDPAIDAPLQRRLEDLGAVVHVVREPSASGGFQRARLDLLEQVLSEHPGSFCPRQYSNPHNRESYAACAEQLVHAVGPIDCLIGTVGSGGSMCGLSSYLRLLCPDLTAIGVDTHGSVIFGQTDAGATRLLRGLGNSLMPPNVDHTAFDWVHWVGAAEAFRATRQLHQAHALFMGPTSGAAYLVAEWWARTNPNALAAVIFPDEGYRYQNTVYQDSWLDSKGVRLERLPRAPVEWRQPRDHGEGWVCLNWGRRSCPVSTSGASRQAERMLA
;
A
#
# COMPACT_ATOMS: atom_id res chain seq x y z
N MET A 1 -5.28 4.44 16.30
CA MET A 1 -4.64 4.40 14.97
C MET A 1 -3.61 3.29 14.84
N LEU A 2 -2.87 2.99 15.92
CA LEU A 2 -1.89 1.89 15.93
C LEU A 2 -2.57 0.52 15.69
N PRO A 3 -1.85 -0.49 15.18
CA PRO A 3 -2.41 -1.79 14.88
C PRO A 3 -2.70 -2.58 16.15
N ARG A 4 -3.62 -3.52 16.03
CA ARG A 4 -3.73 -4.63 16.94
C ARG A 4 -2.66 -5.67 16.57
N ILE A 5 -1.80 -6.03 17.54
CA ILE A 5 -0.78 -7.08 17.34
C ILE A 5 -1.42 -8.42 17.68
N VAL A 6 -1.45 -9.33 16.69
CA VAL A 6 -2.11 -10.63 16.78
C VAL A 6 -1.11 -11.74 16.55
N ARG A 7 -1.02 -12.70 17.49
CA ARG A 7 -0.19 -13.91 17.32
C ARG A 7 -0.88 -14.88 16.35
N LEU A 8 -0.23 -15.18 15.23
CA LEU A 8 -0.73 -16.14 14.23
C LEU A 8 -0.09 -17.52 14.42
N ARG A 9 1.19 -17.54 14.75
CA ARG A 9 1.97 -18.75 15.07
C ARG A 9 2.96 -18.43 16.19
N HIS A 10 3.66 -19.45 16.71
CA HIS A 10 4.70 -19.23 17.73
C HIS A 10 5.76 -18.22 17.27
N ASN A 11 6.03 -18.15 15.97
CA ASN A 11 7.04 -17.31 15.33
C ASN A 11 6.50 -16.35 14.27
N LEU A 12 5.19 -16.05 14.29
CA LEU A 12 4.56 -15.10 13.36
C LEU A 12 3.55 -14.23 14.07
N VAL A 13 3.69 -12.91 13.95
CA VAL A 13 2.73 -11.91 14.44
C VAL A 13 2.19 -11.05 13.30
N GLY A 14 0.91 -10.71 13.36
CA GLY A 14 0.23 -9.80 12.45
C GLY A 14 0.02 -8.43 13.07
N LEU A 15 0.32 -7.37 12.33
CA LEU A 15 -0.04 -5.99 12.65
C LEU A 15 -1.37 -5.69 11.92
N ALA A 16 -2.49 -5.93 12.59
CA ALA A 16 -3.83 -5.77 12.02
C ALA A 16 -4.35 -4.35 12.24
N PHE A 17 -4.41 -3.57 11.17
CA PHE A 17 -4.96 -2.22 11.17
C PHE A 17 -6.43 -2.24 10.72
N PRO A 18 -7.31 -1.48 11.37
CA PRO A 18 -8.62 -1.17 10.79
C PRO A 18 -8.48 -0.34 9.50
N LEU A 19 -7.57 0.64 9.51
CA LEU A 19 -7.24 1.50 8.38
C LEU A 19 -5.83 2.09 8.59
N MET A 20 -4.80 1.43 8.06
CA MET A 20 -3.41 1.82 8.27
C MET A 20 -3.11 3.24 7.78
N LYS A 21 -3.79 3.67 6.72
CA LYS A 21 -3.58 5.00 6.13
C LYS A 21 -3.97 6.17 7.06
N LEU A 22 -4.63 5.91 8.18
CA LEU A 22 -4.85 6.92 9.22
C LEU A 22 -3.54 7.41 9.85
N LEU A 23 -2.51 6.55 9.96
CA LEU A 23 -1.21 6.98 10.50
C LEU A 23 -0.59 8.10 9.64
N PRO A 24 -0.31 7.89 8.33
CA PRO A 24 0.27 8.95 7.52
C PRO A 24 -0.67 10.12 7.31
N ALA A 25 -1.98 9.94 7.19
CA ALA A 25 -2.92 11.03 7.01
C ALA A 25 -2.88 11.99 8.21
N GLU A 26 -3.00 11.46 9.44
CA GLU A 26 -2.95 12.26 10.67
C GLU A 26 -1.58 12.91 10.87
N PHE A 27 -0.50 12.16 10.66
CA PHE A 27 0.86 12.66 10.86
C PHE A 27 1.18 13.80 9.89
N ILE A 28 0.87 13.65 8.60
CA ILE A 28 1.12 14.66 7.57
C ILE A 28 0.31 15.93 7.87
N ILE A 29 -0.98 15.81 8.18
CA ILE A 29 -1.84 16.96 8.47
C ILE A 29 -1.36 17.67 9.74
N ARG A 30 -1.03 16.92 10.80
CA ARG A 30 -0.48 17.51 12.03
C ARG A 30 0.83 18.26 11.78
N LYS A 31 1.77 17.68 11.02
CA LYS A 31 3.03 18.32 10.64
C LYS A 31 2.81 19.58 9.79
N ALA A 32 1.85 19.56 8.89
CA ALA A 32 1.51 20.72 8.08
C ALA A 32 0.93 21.87 8.92
N LEU A 33 0.09 21.56 9.92
CA LEU A 33 -0.42 22.54 10.88
C LEU A 33 0.69 23.10 11.78
N GLU A 34 1.55 22.23 12.31
CA GLU A 34 2.69 22.62 13.18
C GLU A 34 3.68 23.55 12.45
N SER A 35 3.92 23.32 11.16
CA SER A 35 4.83 24.14 10.34
C SER A 35 4.18 25.39 9.72
N GLY A 36 2.86 25.53 9.83
CA GLY A 36 2.12 26.60 9.15
C GLY A 36 1.88 26.37 7.64
N ALA A 37 2.27 25.22 7.10
CA ALA A 37 2.00 24.86 5.69
C ALA A 37 0.51 24.61 5.41
N LEU A 38 -0.27 24.29 6.42
CA LEU A 38 -1.73 24.21 6.39
C LEU A 38 -2.28 25.16 7.44
N ALA A 39 -2.99 26.20 7.00
CA ALA A 39 -3.69 27.09 7.93
C ALA A 39 -5.00 26.44 8.42
N PRO A 40 -5.45 26.72 9.66
CA PRO A 40 -6.73 26.23 10.16
C PRO A 40 -7.90 26.55 9.21
N GLY A 41 -8.72 25.55 8.89
CA GLY A 41 -9.86 25.68 7.98
C GLY A 41 -9.53 25.74 6.48
N SER A 42 -8.26 25.72 6.09
CA SER A 42 -7.87 25.70 4.68
C SER A 42 -8.22 24.37 4.00
N LEU A 43 -8.42 24.44 2.69
CA LEU A 43 -8.72 23.27 1.86
C LEU A 43 -7.55 22.29 1.83
N ILE A 44 -7.87 21.01 1.99
CA ILE A 44 -6.97 19.90 1.68
C ILE A 44 -7.39 19.32 0.34
N ALA A 45 -6.45 19.12 -0.60
CA ALA A 45 -6.73 18.48 -1.87
C ALA A 45 -5.70 17.36 -2.15
N GLU A 46 -6.17 16.21 -2.64
CA GLU A 46 -5.31 15.06 -2.92
C GLU A 46 -5.88 14.18 -4.04
N THR A 47 -5.03 13.39 -4.68
CA THR A 47 -5.45 12.37 -5.65
C THR A 47 -5.39 10.96 -5.05
N THR A 48 -6.52 10.25 -5.08
CA THR A 48 -6.60 8.88 -4.58
C THR A 48 -7.87 8.17 -5.03
N SER A 49 -7.79 6.87 -5.25
CA SER A 49 -8.95 6.00 -5.49
C SER A 49 -9.11 4.93 -4.40
N GLY A 50 -8.42 5.09 -3.26
CA GLY A 50 -8.31 4.06 -2.24
C GLY A 50 -8.39 4.53 -0.79
N THR A 51 -7.83 3.73 0.09
CA THR A 51 -7.91 3.88 1.55
C THR A 51 -7.27 5.15 2.10
N PHE A 52 -6.34 5.78 1.36
CA PHE A 52 -5.76 7.06 1.79
C PHE A 52 -6.80 8.21 1.72
N GLY A 53 -7.66 8.21 0.69
CA GLY A 53 -8.77 9.17 0.62
C GLY A 53 -9.72 9.06 1.81
N LEU A 54 -10.06 7.83 2.21
CA LEU A 54 -10.87 7.60 3.39
C LEU A 54 -10.20 8.10 4.67
N ALA A 55 -8.91 7.83 4.82
CA ALA A 55 -8.15 8.32 5.97
C ALA A 55 -8.11 9.85 6.01
N LEU A 56 -7.87 10.51 4.86
CA LEU A 56 -7.91 11.97 4.77
C LEU A 56 -9.30 12.53 5.08
N ALA A 57 -10.38 11.92 4.58
CA ALA A 57 -11.74 12.37 4.85
C ALA A 57 -12.07 12.33 6.35
N ILE A 58 -11.64 11.26 7.04
CA ILE A 58 -11.80 11.14 8.50
C ILE A 58 -11.01 12.25 9.21
N VAL A 59 -9.71 12.42 8.87
CA VAL A 59 -8.83 13.39 9.53
C VAL A 59 -9.29 14.82 9.25
N ALA A 60 -9.59 15.16 7.99
CA ALA A 60 -10.07 16.47 7.58
C ALA A 60 -11.37 16.84 8.31
N ARG A 61 -12.33 15.91 8.37
CA ARG A 61 -13.59 16.12 9.11
C ARG A 61 -13.37 16.39 10.59
N LEU A 62 -12.53 15.60 11.25
CA LEU A 62 -12.24 15.73 12.68
C LEU A 62 -11.48 17.02 13.01
N ARG A 63 -10.70 17.56 12.07
CA ARG A 63 -9.91 18.77 12.25
C ARG A 63 -10.54 20.03 11.65
N GLY A 64 -11.75 19.93 11.07
CA GLY A 64 -12.49 21.05 10.51
C GLY A 64 -11.94 21.61 9.21
N HIS A 65 -11.31 20.77 8.40
CA HIS A 65 -10.83 21.14 7.07
C HIS A 65 -11.77 20.68 5.96
N PRO A 66 -12.11 21.51 4.96
CA PRO A 66 -12.72 21.05 3.74
C PRO A 66 -11.75 20.13 2.98
N LEU A 67 -12.28 19.13 2.28
CA LEU A 67 -11.51 18.15 1.52
C LEU A 67 -12.02 18.01 0.10
N THR A 68 -11.12 18.11 -0.86
CA THR A 68 -11.37 17.77 -2.27
C THR A 68 -10.48 16.58 -2.67
N LEU A 69 -11.09 15.54 -3.21
CA LEU A 69 -10.40 14.35 -3.70
C LEU A 69 -10.60 14.19 -5.21
N VAL A 70 -9.49 14.01 -5.91
CA VAL A 70 -9.50 13.68 -7.34
C VAL A 70 -9.29 12.18 -7.50
N SER A 71 -10.24 11.51 -8.13
CA SER A 71 -10.25 10.06 -8.32
C SER A 71 -10.47 9.67 -9.79
N ASP A 72 -10.48 8.38 -10.05
CA ASP A 72 -10.75 7.77 -11.36
C ASP A 72 -11.83 6.69 -11.25
N PRO A 73 -12.29 6.07 -12.37
CA PRO A 73 -13.33 5.04 -12.34
C PRO A 73 -12.98 3.79 -11.51
N ALA A 74 -11.76 3.69 -10.96
CA ALA A 74 -11.40 2.61 -10.04
C ALA A 74 -11.94 2.81 -8.62
N ILE A 75 -12.46 4.00 -8.28
CA ILE A 75 -13.17 4.19 -7.01
C ILE A 75 -14.47 3.39 -7.03
N ASP A 76 -14.71 2.60 -5.97
CA ASP A 76 -15.98 1.91 -5.83
C ASP A 76 -17.06 2.85 -5.27
N ALA A 77 -18.31 2.65 -5.69
CA ALA A 77 -19.43 3.49 -5.29
C ALA A 77 -19.68 3.52 -3.76
N PRO A 78 -19.50 2.43 -2.99
CA PRO A 78 -19.57 2.49 -1.53
C PRO A 78 -18.50 3.40 -0.91
N LEU A 79 -17.27 3.35 -1.40
CA LEU A 79 -16.21 4.25 -0.93
C LEU A 79 -16.53 5.71 -1.27
N GLN A 80 -16.94 5.99 -2.51
CA GLN A 80 -17.29 7.35 -2.92
C GLN A 80 -18.38 7.94 -2.02
N ARG A 81 -19.47 7.23 -1.80
CA ARG A 81 -20.55 7.67 -0.88
C ARG A 81 -20.02 7.94 0.53
N ARG A 82 -19.17 7.06 1.06
CA ARG A 82 -18.61 7.23 2.40
C ARG A 82 -17.70 8.48 2.50
N LEU A 83 -17.00 8.84 1.43
CA LEU A 83 -16.22 10.07 1.36
C LEU A 83 -17.12 11.31 1.37
N GLU A 84 -18.18 11.28 0.55
CA GLU A 84 -19.17 12.36 0.46
C GLU A 84 -19.95 12.54 1.78
N ASP A 85 -20.32 11.45 2.47
CA ASP A 85 -20.94 11.48 3.80
C ASP A 85 -20.03 12.13 4.87
N LEU A 86 -18.72 12.00 4.71
CA LEU A 86 -17.72 12.67 5.56
C LEU A 86 -17.49 14.14 5.16
N GLY A 87 -18.17 14.62 4.12
CA GLY A 87 -18.11 16.00 3.65
C GLY A 87 -17.01 16.27 2.61
N ALA A 88 -16.41 15.23 2.02
CA ALA A 88 -15.44 15.42 0.96
C ALA A 88 -16.14 15.68 -0.39
N VAL A 89 -15.58 16.58 -1.19
CA VAL A 89 -15.93 16.74 -2.62
C VAL A 89 -15.10 15.76 -3.42
N VAL A 90 -15.73 14.89 -4.22
CA VAL A 90 -15.04 13.87 -5.01
C VAL A 90 -15.21 14.14 -6.49
N HIS A 91 -14.12 14.47 -7.17
CA HIS A 91 -14.06 14.60 -8.63
C HIS A 91 -13.55 13.30 -9.24
N VAL A 92 -14.33 12.70 -10.13
CA VAL A 92 -13.91 11.48 -10.84
C VAL A 92 -13.58 11.84 -12.29
N VAL A 93 -12.29 11.75 -12.67
CA VAL A 93 -11.88 11.89 -14.05
C VAL A 93 -12.47 10.75 -14.88
N ARG A 94 -13.09 11.05 -16.00
CA ARG A 94 -13.78 10.04 -16.83
C ARG A 94 -12.93 9.55 -18.01
N GLU A 95 -12.01 10.39 -18.48
CA GLU A 95 -11.15 10.11 -19.63
C GLU A 95 -9.69 10.04 -19.19
N PRO A 96 -8.92 9.08 -19.68
CA PRO A 96 -7.48 9.03 -19.44
C PRO A 96 -6.77 10.10 -20.26
N SER A 97 -5.68 10.67 -19.76
CA SER A 97 -4.79 11.51 -20.56
C SER A 97 -4.11 10.68 -21.66
N ALA A 98 -3.81 11.33 -22.80
CA ALA A 98 -3.14 10.71 -23.95
C ALA A 98 -1.79 10.07 -23.58
N SER A 99 -1.08 10.65 -22.60
CA SER A 99 0.13 10.09 -22.01
C SER A 99 -0.05 9.93 -20.50
N GLY A 100 0.22 8.75 -19.93
CA GLY A 100 0.15 8.49 -18.48
C GLY A 100 -1.26 8.14 -17.95
N GLY A 101 -2.24 7.94 -18.83
CA GLY A 101 -3.54 7.36 -18.50
C GLY A 101 -4.32 8.11 -17.43
N PHE A 102 -5.12 7.39 -16.65
CA PHE A 102 -5.93 7.98 -15.57
C PHE A 102 -5.09 8.62 -14.45
N GLN A 103 -3.90 8.14 -14.18
CA GLN A 103 -3.05 8.72 -13.14
C GLN A 103 -2.61 10.14 -13.52
N ARG A 104 -2.22 10.36 -14.78
CA ARG A 104 -1.89 11.69 -15.29
C ARG A 104 -3.11 12.61 -15.27
N ALA A 105 -4.25 12.15 -15.77
CA ALA A 105 -5.49 12.94 -15.76
C ALA A 105 -5.90 13.39 -14.35
N ARG A 106 -5.71 12.52 -13.34
CA ARG A 106 -5.95 12.89 -11.93
C ARG A 106 -4.98 13.96 -11.42
N LEU A 107 -3.70 13.86 -11.78
CA LEU A 107 -2.70 14.84 -11.37
C LEU A 107 -2.97 16.19 -12.02
N ASP A 108 -3.32 16.23 -13.32
CA ASP A 108 -3.64 17.47 -14.03
C ASP A 108 -4.85 18.18 -13.39
N LEU A 109 -5.91 17.42 -13.05
CA LEU A 109 -7.08 18.00 -12.38
C LEU A 109 -6.76 18.43 -10.93
N LEU A 110 -5.90 17.70 -10.21
CA LEU A 110 -5.46 18.09 -8.88
C LEU A 110 -4.68 19.42 -8.94
N GLU A 111 -3.77 19.60 -9.89
CA GLU A 111 -3.04 20.85 -10.10
C GLU A 111 -3.99 22.02 -10.40
N GLN A 112 -5.03 21.78 -11.21
CA GLN A 112 -6.07 22.79 -11.45
C GLN A 112 -6.78 23.18 -10.12
N VAL A 113 -7.25 22.20 -9.34
CA VAL A 113 -7.90 22.45 -8.03
C VAL A 113 -6.99 23.26 -7.10
N LEU A 114 -5.70 22.92 -7.02
CA LEU A 114 -4.74 23.63 -6.19
C LEU A 114 -4.52 25.07 -6.67
N SER A 115 -4.50 25.30 -7.99
CA SER A 115 -4.33 26.64 -8.57
C SER A 115 -5.56 27.55 -8.35
N GLU A 116 -6.75 26.97 -8.36
CA GLU A 116 -8.03 27.67 -8.11
C GLU A 116 -8.22 28.00 -6.62
N HIS A 117 -7.49 27.33 -5.72
CA HIS A 117 -7.59 27.51 -4.27
C HIS A 117 -6.22 27.84 -3.65
N PRO A 118 -5.72 29.09 -3.82
CA PRO A 118 -4.48 29.51 -3.17
C PRO A 118 -4.52 29.31 -1.65
N GLY A 119 -3.47 28.73 -1.08
CA GLY A 119 -3.43 28.38 0.35
C GLY A 119 -4.00 27.01 0.70
N SER A 120 -4.45 26.23 -0.30
CA SER A 120 -4.78 24.83 -0.10
C SER A 120 -3.52 23.98 0.15
N PHE A 121 -3.70 22.86 0.83
CA PHE A 121 -2.61 21.92 1.15
C PHE A 121 -2.80 20.58 0.43
N CYS A 122 -1.73 20.09 -0.20
CA CYS A 122 -1.70 18.76 -0.79
C CYS A 122 -0.79 17.83 0.03
N PRO A 123 -1.31 16.74 0.62
CA PRO A 123 -0.54 15.78 1.42
C PRO A 123 0.56 15.05 0.65
N ARG A 124 0.39 14.82 -0.66
CA ARG A 124 1.35 14.15 -1.56
C ARG A 124 1.84 12.81 -1.02
N GLN A 125 0.92 11.85 -0.79
CA GLN A 125 1.22 10.58 -0.13
C GLN A 125 2.38 9.78 -0.73
N TYR A 126 2.70 9.98 -2.02
CA TYR A 126 3.74 9.22 -2.72
C TYR A 126 5.15 9.81 -2.54
N SER A 127 5.25 11.11 -2.27
CA SER A 127 6.54 11.83 -2.18
C SER A 127 6.80 12.49 -0.84
N ASN A 128 5.77 12.71 -0.01
CA ASN A 128 5.93 13.35 1.29
C ASN A 128 6.71 12.43 2.27
N PRO A 129 7.86 12.85 2.80
CA PRO A 129 8.68 12.04 3.72
C PRO A 129 7.95 11.72 5.04
N HIS A 130 7.04 12.58 5.48
CA HIS A 130 6.21 12.35 6.67
C HIS A 130 5.33 11.10 6.57
N ASN A 131 5.07 10.60 5.34
CA ASN A 131 4.43 9.31 5.18
C ASN A 131 5.27 8.18 5.78
N ARG A 132 6.59 8.16 5.54
CA ARG A 132 7.52 7.16 6.13
C ARG A 132 7.68 7.37 7.64
N GLU A 133 7.85 8.61 8.05
CA GLU A 133 8.07 9.00 9.45
C GLU A 133 6.89 8.63 10.36
N SER A 134 5.66 8.61 9.82
CA SER A 134 4.44 8.28 10.56
C SER A 134 4.45 6.88 11.21
N TYR A 135 5.33 5.99 10.77
CA TYR A 135 5.38 4.61 11.25
C TYR A 135 6.33 4.37 12.43
N ALA A 136 7.04 5.40 12.92
CA ALA A 136 7.96 5.27 14.06
C ALA A 136 7.28 4.67 15.30
N ALA A 137 6.14 5.24 15.71
CA ALA A 137 5.40 4.74 16.88
C ALA A 137 4.88 3.30 16.70
N CYS A 138 4.61 2.87 15.45
CA CYS A 138 4.22 1.50 15.16
C CYS A 138 5.40 0.53 15.32
N ALA A 139 6.60 0.93 14.90
CA ALA A 139 7.82 0.14 15.10
C ALA A 139 8.13 -0.04 16.59
N GLU A 140 8.04 1.05 17.36
CA GLU A 140 8.22 1.02 18.82
C GLU A 140 7.19 0.12 19.51
N GLN A 141 5.91 0.25 19.18
CA GLN A 141 4.85 -0.61 19.71
C GLN A 141 5.11 -2.09 19.43
N LEU A 142 5.56 -2.42 18.21
CA LEU A 142 5.84 -3.81 17.82
C LEU A 142 6.94 -4.40 18.69
N VAL A 143 8.09 -3.74 18.77
CA VAL A 143 9.23 -4.24 19.57
C VAL A 143 8.90 -4.30 21.05
N HIS A 144 8.14 -3.33 21.56
CA HIS A 144 7.67 -3.36 22.96
C HIS A 144 6.76 -4.56 23.23
N ALA A 145 5.91 -4.94 22.28
CA ALA A 145 4.93 -6.00 22.47
C ALA A 145 5.51 -7.42 22.31
N VAL A 146 6.49 -7.62 21.43
CA VAL A 146 6.97 -8.97 21.06
C VAL A 146 8.48 -9.15 21.15
N GLY A 147 9.23 -8.10 21.48
CA GLY A 147 10.70 -8.11 21.43
C GLY A 147 11.25 -7.90 20.04
N PRO A 148 12.57 -8.09 19.86
CA PRO A 148 13.21 -8.02 18.56
C PRO A 148 12.59 -8.98 17.56
N ILE A 149 12.51 -8.55 16.29
CA ILE A 149 12.01 -9.37 15.18
C ILE A 149 13.10 -9.59 14.14
N ASP A 150 13.05 -10.73 13.47
CA ASP A 150 14.02 -11.12 12.45
C ASP A 150 13.55 -10.78 11.04
N CYS A 151 12.23 -10.69 10.82
CA CYS A 151 11.68 -10.41 9.50
C CYS A 151 10.43 -9.52 9.57
N LEU A 152 10.38 -8.53 8.67
CA LEU A 152 9.19 -7.71 8.39
C LEU A 152 8.67 -8.01 6.99
N ILE A 153 7.39 -8.36 6.88
CA ILE A 153 6.73 -8.66 5.60
C ILE A 153 5.55 -7.71 5.41
N GLY A 154 5.43 -7.11 4.24
CA GLY A 154 4.28 -6.27 3.93
C GLY A 154 4.21 -5.84 2.48
N THR A 155 3.03 -5.41 2.06
CA THR A 155 2.79 -4.97 0.69
C THR A 155 3.36 -3.57 0.44
N VAL A 156 3.84 -3.33 -0.78
CA VAL A 156 4.43 -2.06 -1.20
C VAL A 156 3.51 -1.37 -2.21
N GLY A 157 3.07 -0.17 -1.86
CA GLY A 157 2.30 0.70 -2.75
C GLY A 157 2.97 2.07 -2.84
N SER A 158 2.78 2.94 -1.84
CA SER A 158 3.46 4.25 -1.77
C SER A 158 4.88 4.19 -1.20
N GLY A 159 5.32 3.05 -0.68
CA GLY A 159 6.59 2.92 0.05
C GLY A 159 6.52 3.29 1.54
N GLY A 160 5.55 4.10 1.96
CA GLY A 160 5.49 4.66 3.31
C GLY A 160 5.62 3.64 4.44
N SER A 161 4.76 2.61 4.46
CA SER A 161 4.74 1.62 5.54
C SER A 161 5.99 0.75 5.60
N MET A 162 6.35 0.10 4.48
CA MET A 162 7.48 -0.82 4.50
C MET A 162 8.82 -0.11 4.67
N CYS A 163 9.06 0.99 3.93
CA CYS A 163 10.30 1.75 4.08
C CYS A 163 10.37 2.46 5.44
N GLY A 164 9.24 2.99 5.95
CA GLY A 164 9.19 3.61 7.28
C GLY A 164 9.45 2.59 8.39
N LEU A 165 8.65 1.51 8.46
CA LEU A 165 8.81 0.49 9.50
C LEU A 165 10.19 -0.17 9.47
N SER A 166 10.68 -0.60 8.29
CA SER A 166 11.99 -1.24 8.20
C SER A 166 13.13 -0.31 8.64
N SER A 167 13.04 0.99 8.30
CA SER A 167 14.02 1.98 8.73
C SER A 167 14.11 2.11 10.26
N TYR A 168 12.97 2.26 10.94
CA TYR A 168 12.92 2.37 12.41
C TYR A 168 13.25 1.05 13.10
N LEU A 169 12.75 -0.06 12.58
CA LEU A 169 13.03 -1.38 13.16
C LEU A 169 14.50 -1.76 13.08
N ARG A 170 15.22 -1.37 12.02
CA ARG A 170 16.67 -1.63 11.92
C ARG A 170 17.52 -0.84 12.92
N LEU A 171 17.00 0.22 13.50
CA LEU A 171 17.67 0.88 14.63
C LEU A 171 17.66 -0.01 15.89
N LEU A 172 16.66 -0.88 16.02
CA LEU A 172 16.46 -1.77 17.16
C LEU A 172 16.85 -3.22 16.85
N CYS A 173 16.73 -3.63 15.60
CA CYS A 173 16.99 -4.96 15.07
C CYS A 173 17.88 -4.83 13.81
N PRO A 174 19.20 -4.63 13.91
CA PRO A 174 20.07 -4.31 12.77
C PRO A 174 20.06 -5.37 11.66
N ASP A 175 19.89 -6.64 12.01
CA ASP A 175 19.87 -7.78 11.10
C ASP A 175 18.48 -8.06 10.49
N LEU A 176 17.52 -7.16 10.69
CA LEU A 176 16.16 -7.29 10.17
C LEU A 176 16.14 -7.55 8.66
N THR A 177 15.54 -8.66 8.28
CA THR A 177 15.17 -8.95 6.89
C THR A 177 13.85 -8.26 6.55
N ALA A 178 13.81 -7.46 5.49
CA ALA A 178 12.57 -6.84 5.01
C ALA A 178 12.15 -7.43 3.67
N ILE A 179 10.93 -7.96 3.61
CA ILE A 179 10.34 -8.58 2.42
C ILE A 179 9.21 -7.70 1.90
N GLY A 180 9.44 -7.10 0.73
CA GLY A 180 8.41 -6.35 0.01
C GLY A 180 7.51 -7.28 -0.80
N VAL A 181 6.20 -7.12 -0.67
CA VAL A 181 5.22 -7.85 -1.49
C VAL A 181 4.58 -6.90 -2.49
N ASP A 182 4.71 -7.24 -3.76
CA ASP A 182 4.16 -6.51 -4.90
C ASP A 182 3.22 -7.41 -5.70
N THR A 183 2.62 -6.88 -6.76
CA THR A 183 1.80 -7.62 -7.70
C THR A 183 2.38 -7.54 -9.10
N HIS A 184 2.03 -8.49 -9.95
CA HIS A 184 2.46 -8.48 -11.35
C HIS A 184 1.94 -7.25 -12.09
N GLY A 185 2.77 -6.71 -13.00
CA GLY A 185 2.47 -5.50 -13.76
C GLY A 185 2.58 -4.21 -12.95
N SER A 186 3.34 -4.21 -11.86
CA SER A 186 3.73 -3.02 -11.10
C SER A 186 5.15 -2.57 -11.46
N VAL A 187 5.36 -1.27 -11.61
CA VAL A 187 6.69 -0.72 -11.94
C VAL A 187 7.63 -0.65 -10.74
N ILE A 188 7.12 -0.81 -9.51
CA ILE A 188 7.89 -0.56 -8.27
C ILE A 188 9.19 -1.39 -8.25
N PHE A 189 9.12 -2.66 -8.61
CA PHE A 189 10.30 -3.54 -8.62
C PHE A 189 10.70 -3.99 -10.03
N GLY A 190 10.55 -3.09 -11.02
CA GLY A 190 11.13 -3.23 -12.35
C GLY A 190 10.33 -4.06 -13.35
N GLN A 191 9.03 -4.31 -13.11
CA GLN A 191 8.15 -4.85 -14.15
C GLN A 191 7.55 -3.74 -15.01
N THR A 192 7.07 -4.09 -16.21
CA THR A 192 6.32 -3.17 -17.06
C THR A 192 4.91 -2.97 -16.51
N ASP A 193 4.40 -1.73 -16.60
CA ASP A 193 3.05 -1.41 -16.12
C ASP A 193 1.97 -2.16 -16.92
N ALA A 194 1.15 -2.93 -16.21
CA ALA A 194 -0.04 -3.58 -16.77
C ALA A 194 -1.29 -2.67 -16.77
N GLY A 195 -1.16 -1.43 -16.30
CA GLY A 195 -2.22 -0.42 -16.32
C GLY A 195 -3.49 -0.82 -15.56
N ALA A 196 -4.65 -0.56 -16.17
CA ALA A 196 -5.96 -0.78 -15.56
C ALA A 196 -6.35 -2.26 -15.37
N THR A 197 -5.59 -3.21 -15.91
CA THR A 197 -5.93 -4.65 -15.86
C THR A 197 -5.63 -5.31 -14.52
N ARG A 198 -4.89 -4.65 -13.63
CA ARG A 198 -4.58 -5.19 -12.30
C ARG A 198 -5.85 -5.28 -11.45
N LEU A 199 -6.23 -6.51 -11.09
CA LEU A 199 -7.36 -6.78 -10.18
C LEU A 199 -6.98 -6.51 -8.71
N LEU A 200 -5.74 -6.79 -8.35
CA LEU A 200 -5.23 -6.58 -7.01
C LEU A 200 -4.82 -5.12 -6.83
N ARG A 201 -5.50 -4.43 -5.91
CA ARG A 201 -5.30 -3.01 -5.65
C ARG A 201 -4.82 -2.78 -4.21
N GLY A 202 -4.21 -1.61 -3.96
CA GLY A 202 -3.64 -1.26 -2.65
C GLY A 202 -2.17 -1.65 -2.50
N LEU A 203 -1.60 -2.40 -3.45
CA LEU A 203 -0.18 -2.64 -3.64
C LEU A 203 0.15 -2.49 -5.12
N GLY A 204 1.44 -2.30 -5.41
CA GLY A 204 1.89 -1.98 -6.76
C GLY A 204 1.52 -0.56 -7.19
N ASN A 205 2.18 -0.10 -8.25
CA ASN A 205 1.94 1.22 -8.82
C ASN A 205 2.27 1.21 -10.31
N SER A 206 1.70 2.16 -11.06
CA SER A 206 2.01 2.44 -12.47
C SER A 206 3.11 3.50 -12.62
N LEU A 207 3.40 4.26 -11.57
CA LEU A 207 4.53 5.20 -11.47
C LEU A 207 5.37 4.83 -10.25
N MET A 208 6.69 5.10 -10.32
CA MET A 208 7.60 4.88 -9.20
C MET A 208 7.36 5.92 -8.11
N PRO A 209 6.89 5.55 -6.91
CA PRO A 209 6.71 6.51 -5.83
C PRO A 209 8.07 6.92 -5.24
N PRO A 210 8.36 8.23 -5.06
CA PRO A 210 9.60 8.69 -4.43
C PRO A 210 9.84 8.17 -3.01
N ASN A 211 8.78 7.80 -2.29
CA ASN A 211 8.89 7.20 -0.95
C ASN A 211 9.36 5.73 -0.97
N VAL A 212 9.45 5.09 -2.13
CA VAL A 212 10.02 3.73 -2.23
C VAL A 212 11.53 3.80 -2.22
N ASP A 213 12.12 3.29 -1.16
CA ASP A 213 13.56 3.13 -1.01
C ASP A 213 13.92 1.66 -1.24
N HIS A 214 14.52 1.37 -2.38
CA HIS A 214 14.87 -0.01 -2.76
C HIS A 214 15.90 -0.64 -1.81
N THR A 215 16.73 0.17 -1.15
CA THR A 215 17.71 -0.29 -0.16
C THR A 215 17.07 -0.83 1.11
N ALA A 216 15.77 -0.56 1.30
CA ALA A 216 15.00 -1.09 2.41
C ALA A 216 14.74 -2.61 2.29
N PHE A 217 14.78 -3.18 1.08
CA PHE A 217 14.30 -4.54 0.81
C PHE A 217 15.44 -5.54 0.60
N ASP A 218 15.36 -6.67 1.32
CA ASP A 218 16.25 -7.81 1.12
C ASP A 218 15.68 -8.76 0.06
N TRP A 219 14.35 -8.97 0.11
CA TRP A 219 13.61 -9.81 -0.84
C TRP A 219 12.37 -9.07 -1.35
N VAL A 220 11.97 -9.42 -2.55
CA VAL A 220 10.72 -8.99 -3.16
C VAL A 220 9.95 -10.21 -3.64
N HIS A 221 8.65 -10.23 -3.34
CA HIS A 221 7.71 -11.22 -3.85
C HIS A 221 6.66 -10.55 -4.72
N TRP A 222 6.36 -11.14 -5.87
CA TRP A 222 5.18 -10.78 -6.66
C TRP A 222 4.12 -11.85 -6.46
N VAL A 223 2.91 -11.42 -6.13
CA VAL A 223 1.77 -12.29 -5.85
C VAL A 223 0.65 -11.98 -6.83
N GLY A 224 0.13 -13.01 -7.49
CA GLY A 224 -1.01 -12.91 -8.37
C GLY A 224 -2.33 -12.64 -7.61
N ALA A 225 -3.34 -12.14 -8.33
CA ALA A 225 -4.62 -11.81 -7.70
C ALA A 225 -5.34 -13.05 -7.12
N ALA A 226 -5.29 -14.18 -7.82
CA ALA A 226 -5.92 -15.43 -7.37
C ALA A 226 -5.30 -15.94 -6.06
N GLU A 227 -3.96 -15.94 -5.97
CA GLU A 227 -3.22 -16.33 -4.77
C GLU A 227 -3.52 -15.39 -3.60
N ALA A 228 -3.50 -14.06 -3.86
CA ALA A 228 -3.81 -13.06 -2.84
C ALA A 228 -5.24 -13.25 -2.30
N PHE A 229 -6.23 -13.43 -3.18
CA PHE A 229 -7.64 -13.60 -2.77
C PHE A 229 -7.87 -14.91 -2.02
N ARG A 230 -7.23 -16.01 -2.48
CA ARG A 230 -7.27 -17.28 -1.75
C ARG A 230 -6.67 -17.15 -0.35
N ALA A 231 -5.49 -16.53 -0.24
CA ALA A 231 -4.82 -16.31 1.02
C ALA A 231 -5.59 -15.36 1.95
N THR A 232 -6.31 -14.36 1.39
CA THR A 232 -7.21 -13.48 2.16
C THR A 232 -8.30 -14.26 2.86
N ARG A 233 -8.98 -15.15 2.13
CA ARG A 233 -10.01 -16.02 2.72
C ARG A 233 -9.43 -17.02 3.71
N GLN A 234 -8.22 -17.53 3.44
CA GLN A 234 -7.52 -18.43 4.36
C GLN A 234 -7.14 -17.72 5.66
N LEU A 235 -6.66 -16.48 5.61
CA LEU A 235 -6.37 -15.65 6.79
C LEU A 235 -7.62 -15.51 7.66
N HIS A 236 -8.76 -15.23 7.05
CA HIS A 236 -10.03 -15.13 7.77
C HIS A 236 -10.47 -16.48 8.38
N GLN A 237 -10.40 -17.56 7.62
CA GLN A 237 -10.80 -18.90 8.07
C GLN A 237 -9.92 -19.44 9.19
N ALA A 238 -8.58 -19.21 9.10
CA ALA A 238 -7.62 -19.77 10.06
C ALA A 238 -7.49 -18.95 11.34
N HIS A 239 -7.67 -17.62 11.26
CA HIS A 239 -7.36 -16.71 12.37
C HIS A 239 -8.50 -15.75 12.73
N ALA A 240 -9.66 -15.88 12.11
CA ALA A 240 -10.80 -14.96 12.26
C ALA A 240 -10.44 -13.47 12.00
N LEU A 241 -9.42 -13.23 11.17
CA LEU A 241 -9.00 -11.90 10.76
C LEU A 241 -9.66 -11.54 9.42
N PHE A 242 -10.71 -10.72 9.49
CA PHE A 242 -11.43 -10.25 8.32
C PHE A 242 -10.71 -9.03 7.72
N MET A 243 -9.77 -9.28 6.79
CA MET A 243 -8.85 -8.29 6.26
C MET A 243 -8.97 -8.13 4.74
N GLY A 244 -8.40 -7.06 4.18
CA GLY A 244 -8.37 -6.81 2.75
C GLY A 244 -7.38 -7.71 1.97
N PRO A 245 -7.44 -7.71 0.61
CA PRO A 245 -6.64 -8.62 -0.22
C PRO A 245 -5.13 -8.35 -0.20
N THR A 246 -4.70 -7.13 0.11
CA THR A 246 -3.30 -6.81 0.37
C THR A 246 -2.77 -7.57 1.57
N SER A 247 -3.60 -7.73 2.61
CA SER A 247 -3.28 -8.56 3.78
C SER A 247 -3.11 -10.02 3.41
N GLY A 248 -3.95 -10.54 2.50
CA GLY A 248 -3.81 -11.92 2.00
C GLY A 248 -2.51 -12.14 1.24
N ALA A 249 -2.12 -11.20 0.37
CA ALA A 249 -0.85 -11.27 -0.34
C ALA A 249 0.35 -11.32 0.63
N ALA A 250 0.36 -10.45 1.64
CA ALA A 250 1.41 -10.43 2.66
C ALA A 250 1.37 -11.69 3.55
N TYR A 251 0.18 -12.19 3.92
CA TYR A 251 0.00 -13.39 4.71
C TYR A 251 0.54 -14.64 4.02
N LEU A 252 0.32 -14.79 2.71
CA LEU A 252 0.87 -15.91 1.92
C LEU A 252 2.39 -16.01 2.08
N VAL A 253 3.07 -14.87 1.92
CA VAL A 253 4.53 -14.79 2.04
C VAL A 253 4.98 -15.04 3.48
N ALA A 254 4.29 -14.46 4.45
CA ALA A 254 4.63 -14.57 5.86
C ALA A 254 4.45 -16.00 6.41
N GLU A 255 3.38 -16.69 6.02
CA GLU A 255 3.15 -18.09 6.39
C GLU A 255 4.24 -19.02 5.82
N TRP A 256 4.64 -18.81 4.60
CA TRP A 256 5.75 -19.55 4.01
C TRP A 256 7.07 -19.25 4.73
N TRP A 257 7.39 -17.96 4.93
CA TRP A 257 8.63 -17.57 5.59
C TRP A 257 8.72 -18.14 7.02
N ALA A 258 7.65 -18.04 7.81
CA ALA A 258 7.62 -18.57 9.18
C ALA A 258 7.78 -20.10 9.23
N ARG A 259 7.27 -20.81 8.23
CA ARG A 259 7.47 -22.28 8.14
C ARG A 259 8.89 -22.67 7.79
N THR A 260 9.56 -21.86 6.95
CA THR A 260 10.94 -22.13 6.51
C THR A 260 12.00 -21.62 7.49
N ASN A 261 11.60 -20.75 8.44
CA ASN A 261 12.46 -20.17 9.47
C ASN A 261 11.86 -20.37 10.88
N PRO A 262 11.79 -21.60 11.38
CA PRO A 262 11.01 -21.92 12.59
C PRO A 262 11.54 -21.26 13.87
N ASN A 263 12.80 -20.87 13.91
CA ASN A 263 13.46 -20.27 15.08
C ASN A 263 13.55 -18.74 15.00
N ALA A 264 13.00 -18.13 13.96
CA ALA A 264 13.06 -16.68 13.73
C ALA A 264 11.65 -16.07 13.79
N LEU A 265 11.49 -14.89 14.40
CA LEU A 265 10.22 -14.20 14.58
C LEU A 265 9.94 -13.25 13.40
N ALA A 266 8.82 -13.45 12.74
CA ALA A 266 8.35 -12.54 11.71
C ALA A 266 7.17 -11.67 12.16
N ALA A 267 7.11 -10.45 11.61
CA ALA A 267 5.95 -9.58 11.67
C ALA A 267 5.39 -9.33 10.26
N VAL A 268 4.07 -9.40 10.10
CA VAL A 268 3.38 -9.14 8.84
C VAL A 268 2.37 -8.02 8.98
N ILE A 269 2.31 -7.12 7.98
CA ILE A 269 1.41 -5.97 7.97
C ILE A 269 0.09 -6.34 7.30
N PHE A 270 -1.04 -6.06 7.99
CA PHE A 270 -2.40 -6.15 7.47
C PHE A 270 -3.02 -4.76 7.44
N PRO A 271 -3.06 -4.09 6.24
CA PRO A 271 -3.31 -2.65 6.16
C PRO A 271 -4.72 -2.19 6.42
N ASP A 272 -5.73 -3.01 6.16
CA ASP A 272 -7.14 -2.63 6.27
C ASP A 272 -8.06 -3.83 6.51
N GLU A 273 -9.22 -3.55 7.10
CA GLU A 273 -10.27 -4.54 7.32
C GLU A 273 -11.02 -4.91 6.03
N GLY A 274 -11.64 -6.09 6.04
CA GLY A 274 -12.28 -6.74 4.90
C GLY A 274 -13.62 -6.13 4.48
N TYR A 275 -14.20 -5.21 5.25
CA TYR A 275 -15.57 -4.70 5.01
C TYR A 275 -15.75 -4.07 3.62
N ARG A 276 -14.72 -3.41 3.09
CA ARG A 276 -14.72 -2.87 1.73
C ARG A 276 -14.78 -3.96 0.66
N TYR A 277 -14.35 -5.18 0.99
CA TYR A 277 -14.11 -6.27 0.04
C TYR A 277 -15.11 -7.41 0.17
N GLN A 278 -16.12 -7.28 1.05
CA GLN A 278 -17.10 -8.34 1.31
C GLN A 278 -17.94 -8.70 0.07
N ASN A 279 -18.21 -7.72 -0.81
CA ASN A 279 -18.92 -7.92 -2.07
C ASN A 279 -18.01 -8.16 -3.29
N THR A 280 -16.72 -8.41 -3.06
CA THR A 280 -15.71 -8.68 -4.08
C THR A 280 -14.93 -9.93 -3.73
N VAL A 281 -13.79 -9.82 -3.08
CA VAL A 281 -12.88 -10.94 -2.75
C VAL A 281 -13.57 -12.04 -1.91
N TYR A 282 -14.56 -11.69 -1.10
CA TYR A 282 -15.31 -12.65 -0.27
C TYR A 282 -16.59 -13.17 -0.92
N GLN A 283 -16.91 -12.75 -2.16
CA GLN A 283 -18.10 -13.17 -2.89
C GLN A 283 -17.73 -13.96 -4.14
N ASP A 284 -18.20 -15.22 -4.23
CA ASP A 284 -17.84 -16.12 -5.35
C ASP A 284 -18.35 -15.60 -6.69
N SER A 285 -19.57 -15.09 -6.75
CA SER A 285 -20.15 -14.54 -7.99
C SER A 285 -19.32 -13.38 -8.58
N TRP A 286 -18.70 -12.57 -7.72
CA TRP A 286 -17.78 -11.53 -8.18
C TRP A 286 -16.48 -12.13 -8.76
N LEU A 287 -15.91 -13.12 -8.07
CA LEU A 287 -14.70 -13.81 -8.56
C LEU A 287 -14.96 -14.46 -9.92
N ASP A 288 -16.09 -15.16 -10.08
CA ASP A 288 -16.52 -15.76 -11.34
C ASP A 288 -16.66 -14.72 -12.45
N SER A 289 -17.28 -13.56 -12.14
CA SER A 289 -17.42 -12.43 -13.09
C SER A 289 -16.08 -11.86 -13.56
N LYS A 290 -14.99 -12.06 -12.79
CA LYS A 290 -13.62 -11.65 -13.11
C LYS A 290 -12.77 -12.78 -13.69
N GLY A 291 -13.34 -13.98 -13.85
CA GLY A 291 -12.61 -15.14 -14.30
C GLY A 291 -11.56 -15.66 -13.32
N VAL A 292 -11.68 -15.28 -12.03
CA VAL A 292 -10.72 -15.69 -11.00
C VAL A 292 -11.15 -16.98 -10.35
N ARG A 293 -10.33 -18.01 -10.51
CA ARG A 293 -10.49 -19.29 -9.82
C ARG A 293 -9.56 -19.38 -8.63
N LEU A 294 -10.12 -19.66 -7.46
CA LEU A 294 -9.34 -19.82 -6.22
C LEU A 294 -8.83 -21.24 -6.10
N GLU A 295 -7.69 -21.51 -6.70
CA GLU A 295 -7.02 -22.80 -6.62
C GLU A 295 -6.28 -23.00 -5.30
N ARG A 296 -5.72 -24.19 -5.10
CA ARG A 296 -4.87 -24.47 -3.95
C ARG A 296 -3.60 -23.61 -4.03
N LEU A 297 -3.26 -22.93 -2.94
CA LEU A 297 -2.05 -22.11 -2.87
C LEU A 297 -0.78 -22.94 -3.11
N PRO A 298 0.19 -22.40 -3.86
CA PRO A 298 1.52 -22.99 -3.96
C PRO A 298 2.17 -23.13 -2.59
N ARG A 299 3.00 -24.17 -2.41
CA ARG A 299 3.71 -24.40 -1.13
C ARG A 299 4.90 -23.46 -0.92
N ALA A 300 5.46 -22.95 -2.02
CA ALA A 300 6.61 -22.05 -2.05
C ALA A 300 6.55 -21.16 -3.29
N PRO A 301 7.22 -19.99 -3.30
CA PRO A 301 7.36 -19.16 -4.49
C PRO A 301 8.32 -19.82 -5.50
N VAL A 302 8.19 -19.40 -6.76
CA VAL A 302 9.20 -19.67 -7.78
C VAL A 302 10.26 -18.58 -7.70
N GLU A 303 11.52 -18.95 -7.55
CA GLU A 303 12.61 -17.98 -7.47
C GLU A 303 13.02 -17.50 -8.85
N TRP A 304 13.09 -16.19 -9.02
CA TRP A 304 13.61 -15.53 -10.21
C TRP A 304 15.03 -15.01 -9.99
N ARG A 305 15.80 -14.93 -11.06
CA ARG A 305 17.18 -14.36 -11.02
C ARG A 305 17.20 -12.87 -11.32
N GLN A 306 16.16 -12.35 -11.98
CA GLN A 306 16.00 -10.93 -12.35
C GLN A 306 14.51 -10.62 -12.53
N PRO A 307 14.09 -9.34 -12.41
CA PRO A 307 12.72 -8.95 -12.74
C PRO A 307 12.39 -9.33 -14.18
N ARG A 308 11.14 -9.73 -14.43
CA ARG A 308 10.60 -10.06 -15.76
C ARG A 308 9.42 -9.15 -16.03
N ASP A 309 9.23 -8.74 -17.27
CA ASP A 309 8.15 -7.84 -17.68
C ASP A 309 6.76 -8.40 -17.37
N HIS A 310 6.61 -9.71 -17.45
CA HIS A 310 5.36 -10.41 -17.16
C HIS A 310 5.63 -11.60 -16.25
N GLY A 311 4.66 -11.88 -15.38
CA GLY A 311 4.68 -13.02 -14.49
C GLY A 311 3.29 -13.37 -14.02
N GLU A 312 3.13 -14.61 -13.57
CA GLU A 312 1.90 -15.14 -12.99
C GLU A 312 2.21 -15.88 -11.69
N GLY A 313 1.18 -16.06 -10.89
CA GLY A 313 1.27 -16.83 -9.67
C GLY A 313 2.10 -16.13 -8.59
N TRP A 314 2.87 -16.91 -7.86
CA TRP A 314 3.69 -16.42 -6.75
C TRP A 314 5.17 -16.65 -7.01
N VAL A 315 5.92 -15.57 -7.13
CA VAL A 315 7.36 -15.58 -7.42
C VAL A 315 8.13 -14.72 -6.44
N CYS A 316 9.43 -14.96 -6.29
CA CYS A 316 10.31 -14.15 -5.45
C CYS A 316 11.66 -13.87 -6.11
N LEU A 317 12.33 -12.83 -5.62
CA LEU A 317 13.66 -12.43 -6.05
C LEU A 317 14.45 -11.92 -4.85
N ASN A 318 15.71 -12.37 -4.73
CA ASN A 318 16.66 -11.74 -3.83
C ASN A 318 16.96 -10.32 -4.33
N TRP A 319 16.44 -9.33 -3.61
CA TRP A 319 16.59 -7.93 -3.97
C TRP A 319 17.95 -7.36 -3.52
N GLY A 320 18.47 -7.84 -2.40
CA GLY A 320 19.80 -7.55 -1.91
C GLY A 320 20.04 -6.07 -1.64
N ARG A 321 19.01 -5.31 -1.24
CA ARG A 321 19.08 -3.87 -0.92
C ARG A 321 19.67 -3.02 -2.05
N ARG A 322 19.30 -3.31 -3.30
CA ARG A 322 19.75 -2.53 -4.47
C ARG A 322 19.29 -1.07 -4.36
N SER A 323 20.07 -0.16 -4.91
CA SER A 323 19.73 1.26 -4.93
C SER A 323 18.67 1.62 -6.00
N CYS A 324 18.46 0.77 -7.01
CA CYS A 324 17.56 1.03 -8.14
C CYS A 324 17.03 -0.29 -8.74
N PRO A 325 15.80 -0.35 -9.29
CA PRO A 325 15.40 -1.47 -10.13
C PRO A 325 16.32 -1.59 -11.34
N VAL A 326 16.65 -2.81 -11.72
CA VAL A 326 17.37 -3.03 -12.98
C VAL A 326 16.41 -2.68 -14.11
N SER A 327 16.62 -1.53 -14.75
CA SER A 327 15.81 -1.05 -15.87
C SER A 327 15.93 -2.02 -17.04
N THR A 328 14.86 -2.64 -17.46
CA THR A 328 14.79 -3.44 -18.69
C THR A 328 14.55 -2.58 -19.94
N SER A 329 14.25 -1.29 -19.80
CA SER A 329 14.09 -0.36 -20.94
C SER A 329 14.27 1.11 -20.54
N GLY A 330 14.83 1.91 -21.45
CA GLY A 330 15.23 3.30 -21.27
C GLY A 330 14.13 4.35 -21.00
N ALA A 331 12.96 3.96 -20.50
CA ALA A 331 11.81 4.85 -20.26
C ALA A 331 11.82 5.59 -18.91
N SER A 332 12.78 5.30 -18.02
CA SER A 332 12.68 5.71 -16.61
C SER A 332 13.09 7.16 -16.28
N ARG A 333 13.80 7.87 -17.16
CA ARG A 333 14.28 9.24 -16.86
C ARG A 333 13.22 10.35 -16.95
N GLN A 334 12.08 10.08 -17.58
CA GLN A 334 11.03 11.09 -17.76
C GLN A 334 10.03 11.12 -16.59
N ALA A 335 9.86 10.00 -15.89
CA ALA A 335 8.93 9.88 -14.76
C ALA A 335 9.44 10.56 -13.47
N GLU A 336 10.76 10.63 -13.27
CA GLU A 336 11.36 11.24 -12.08
C GLU A 336 11.12 12.76 -11.98
N ARG A 337 10.95 13.44 -13.12
CA ARG A 337 10.66 14.89 -13.15
C ARG A 337 9.21 15.26 -12.86
N MET A 338 8.30 14.29 -12.78
CA MET A 338 6.86 14.53 -12.72
C MET A 338 6.24 14.33 -11.32
N LEU A 339 7.01 13.84 -10.34
CA LEU A 339 6.55 13.61 -8.97
C LEU A 339 7.31 14.47 -7.92
N ALA A 340 8.29 15.24 -8.35
CA ALA A 340 8.96 16.27 -7.54
C ALA A 340 8.09 17.55 -7.56
#